data_bc8d096041136ae53f20d0d3f7591fe9
#
_entry.id   bc8d096041136ae53f20d0d3f7591fe9
#
_cell.length_a   1.000
_cell.length_b   1.000
_cell.length_c   1.000
_cell.angle_alpha   90.00
_cell.angle_beta   90.00
_cell.angle_gamma   90.00
#
_symmetry.space_group_name_H-M   'P 1'
#
loop_
_entity.id
_entity.type
_entity.pdbx_description
1 polymer ?
#
loop_
_entity_poly.entity_id
_entity_poly.type
_entity_poly.pdbx_seq_one_letter_code
_entity_poly.pdbx_strand_id
1 'polypeptide(L)'
;ALVSAIALSGISGSALADTTLRIGVTPVPHADIVNFIKPTLEKEGVKLEVVEFNDYIQPNLALDAGELDANYFQTIPYLEEMVKSRGLNLHILVSVHLEPMALYSKKVKRLADIPAGAKVAVPSDPTNEGRALKVLEHAGLIKLKDGATLLSGIGDIVSNPKKLKFVELEPALLPRALDDVTAAV
;
A
#
# COMPACT_ATOMS: atom_id res chain seq x y z
N ALA A 1 -67.45 29.53 24.41
CA ALA A 1 -66.21 28.95 24.86
C ALA A 1 -65.46 28.35 23.67
N LEU A 2 -64.40 29.02 23.20
CA LEU A 2 -63.47 28.52 22.18
C LEU A 2 -62.32 27.79 22.92
N VAL A 3 -62.15 26.50 22.64
CA VAL A 3 -60.97 25.71 23.07
C VAL A 3 -60.00 25.67 21.92
N SER A 4 -58.88 26.43 22.06
CA SER A 4 -57.75 26.36 21.13
C SER A 4 -56.89 25.13 21.44
N ALA A 5 -56.85 24.17 20.51
CA ALA A 5 -55.95 23.03 20.57
C ALA A 5 -54.57 23.48 19.99
N ILE A 6 -53.55 23.53 20.87
CA ILE A 6 -52.17 23.75 20.47
C ILE A 6 -51.60 22.37 19.99
N ALA A 7 -51.41 22.24 18.69
CA ALA A 7 -50.71 21.09 18.11
C ALA A 7 -49.22 21.27 18.38
N LEU A 8 -48.64 20.45 19.29
CA LEU A 8 -47.19 20.29 19.42
C LEU A 8 -46.70 19.56 18.18
N SER A 9 -46.11 20.31 17.26
CA SER A 9 -45.35 19.72 16.15
C SER A 9 -44.06 19.14 16.71
N GLY A 10 -44.05 17.83 16.88
CA GLY A 10 -42.81 17.10 17.24
C GLY A 10 -41.78 17.30 16.14
N ILE A 11 -40.66 17.92 16.50
CA ILE A 11 -39.46 17.93 15.68
C ILE A 11 -38.95 16.50 15.68
N SER A 12 -39.28 15.74 14.65
CA SER A 12 -38.67 14.46 14.35
C SER A 12 -37.23 14.76 13.96
N GLY A 13 -36.30 14.69 14.94
CA GLY A 13 -34.89 14.64 14.67
C GLY A 13 -34.65 13.39 13.80
N SER A 14 -34.27 13.61 12.55
CA SER A 14 -33.76 12.52 11.72
C SER A 14 -32.54 11.97 12.42
N ALA A 15 -32.68 10.81 13.06
CA ALA A 15 -31.51 10.03 13.43
C ALA A 15 -30.75 9.75 12.14
N LEU A 16 -29.54 10.27 12.03
CA LEU A 16 -28.62 9.87 10.98
C LEU A 16 -28.48 8.36 11.12
N ALA A 17 -28.92 7.63 10.09
CA ALA A 17 -28.73 6.18 10.09
C ALA A 17 -27.21 5.94 10.11
N ASP A 18 -26.74 5.12 11.06
CA ASP A 18 -25.33 4.74 11.14
C ASP A 18 -24.90 4.12 9.79
N THR A 19 -24.00 4.81 9.10
CA THR A 19 -23.44 4.30 7.85
C THR A 19 -22.27 3.38 8.18
N THR A 20 -22.36 2.13 7.78
CA THR A 20 -21.23 1.18 7.90
C THR A 20 -20.45 1.18 6.61
N LEU A 21 -19.12 1.38 6.70
CA LEU A 21 -18.17 1.30 5.58
C LEU A 21 -17.15 0.21 5.86
N ARG A 22 -16.99 -0.69 4.89
CA ARG A 22 -15.97 -1.76 4.90
C ARG A 22 -14.74 -1.25 4.18
N ILE A 23 -13.62 -1.14 4.90
CA ILE A 23 -12.36 -0.65 4.35
C ILE A 23 -11.29 -1.74 4.37
N GLY A 24 -10.74 -2.08 3.20
CA GLY A 24 -9.62 -3.00 3.05
C GLY A 24 -8.29 -2.30 3.28
N VAL A 25 -7.44 -2.87 4.13
CA VAL A 25 -6.14 -2.28 4.50
C VAL A 25 -5.05 -3.36 4.59
N THR A 26 -3.78 -2.97 4.50
CA THR A 26 -2.66 -3.80 4.98
C THR A 26 -2.33 -3.46 6.43
N PRO A 27 -1.68 -4.37 7.21
CA PRO A 27 -1.56 -4.20 8.65
C PRO A 27 -0.88 -2.88 9.06
N VAL A 28 0.37 -2.67 8.69
CA VAL A 28 1.18 -1.52 9.14
C VAL A 28 1.68 -0.74 7.92
N PRO A 29 1.50 0.57 7.89
CA PRO A 29 0.87 1.47 8.87
C PRO A 29 -0.65 1.65 8.66
N HIS A 30 -1.24 1.07 7.61
CA HIS A 30 -2.57 1.41 7.11
C HIS A 30 -3.69 1.06 8.11
N ALA A 31 -3.70 -0.17 8.65
CA ALA A 31 -4.67 -0.55 9.68
C ALA A 31 -4.54 0.31 10.94
N ASP A 32 -3.31 0.65 11.35
CA ASP A 32 -3.07 1.51 12.52
C ASP A 32 -3.68 2.90 12.32
N ILE A 33 -3.49 3.50 11.14
CA ILE A 33 -4.04 4.82 10.80
C ILE A 33 -5.57 4.78 10.80
N VAL A 34 -6.18 3.76 10.17
CA VAL A 34 -7.64 3.63 10.10
C VAL A 34 -8.23 3.38 11.50
N ASN A 35 -7.62 2.51 12.30
CA ASN A 35 -8.06 2.25 13.65
C ASN A 35 -7.94 3.49 14.56
N PHE A 36 -6.94 4.35 14.32
CA PHE A 36 -6.79 5.61 15.06
C PHE A 36 -7.94 6.59 14.80
N ILE A 37 -8.42 6.71 13.56
CA ILE A 37 -9.53 7.63 13.22
C ILE A 37 -10.91 7.05 13.50
N LYS A 38 -11.05 5.72 13.62
CA LYS A 38 -12.32 5.03 13.81
C LYS A 38 -13.20 5.62 14.93
N PRO A 39 -12.72 5.90 16.17
CA PRO A 39 -13.56 6.47 17.22
C PRO A 39 -14.08 7.88 16.93
N THR A 40 -13.39 8.63 16.05
CA THR A 40 -13.84 9.96 15.63
C THR A 40 -15.00 9.83 14.64
N LEU A 41 -14.90 8.95 13.67
CA LEU A 41 -15.94 8.69 12.67
C LEU A 41 -17.21 8.08 13.29
N GLU A 42 -17.06 7.22 14.29
CA GLU A 42 -18.20 6.66 15.03
C GLU A 42 -19.04 7.75 15.71
N LYS A 43 -18.42 8.83 16.21
CA LYS A 43 -19.16 9.99 16.78
C LYS A 43 -19.92 10.78 15.72
N GLU A 44 -19.51 10.67 14.46
CA GLU A 44 -20.14 11.30 13.31
C GLU A 44 -21.17 10.37 12.61
N GLY A 45 -21.48 9.20 13.20
CA GLY A 45 -22.43 8.23 12.69
C GLY A 45 -21.87 7.35 11.57
N VAL A 46 -20.52 7.26 11.43
CA VAL A 46 -19.85 6.38 10.47
C VAL A 46 -19.14 5.26 11.19
N LYS A 47 -19.63 4.04 11.04
CA LYS A 47 -19.00 2.82 11.57
C LYS A 47 -18.03 2.25 10.53
N LEU A 48 -16.75 2.10 10.89
CA LEU A 48 -15.77 1.43 10.04
C LEU A 48 -15.64 -0.06 10.40
N GLU A 49 -15.75 -0.92 9.39
CA GLU A 49 -15.35 -2.33 9.44
C GLU A 49 -14.02 -2.47 8.69
N VAL A 50 -12.95 -2.73 9.46
CA VAL A 50 -11.59 -2.84 8.92
C VAL A 50 -11.33 -4.29 8.55
N VAL A 51 -10.98 -4.53 7.28
CA VAL A 51 -10.63 -5.84 6.73
C VAL A 51 -9.15 -5.83 6.39
N GLU A 52 -8.34 -6.62 7.11
CA GLU A 52 -6.89 -6.67 6.89
C GLU A 52 -6.51 -7.74 5.86
N PHE A 53 -5.65 -7.35 4.93
CA PHE A 53 -5.08 -8.23 3.89
C PHE A 53 -3.56 -8.32 4.05
N ASN A 54 -3.02 -9.50 3.84
CA ASN A 54 -1.58 -9.76 3.91
C ASN A 54 -0.93 -9.86 2.52
N ASP A 55 -1.60 -9.39 1.48
CA ASP A 55 -1.12 -9.27 0.10
C ASP A 55 -1.63 -7.97 -0.53
N TYR A 56 -1.13 -7.63 -1.72
CA TYR A 56 -1.46 -6.37 -2.40
C TYR A 56 -2.42 -6.55 -3.58
N ILE A 57 -2.87 -7.79 -3.87
CA ILE A 57 -3.78 -8.08 -4.97
C ILE A 57 -5.23 -8.10 -4.50
N GLN A 58 -5.49 -8.85 -3.42
CA GLN A 58 -6.85 -9.08 -2.93
C GLN A 58 -7.61 -7.81 -2.54
N PRO A 59 -7.02 -6.77 -1.92
CA PRO A 59 -7.77 -5.56 -1.58
C PRO A 59 -8.42 -4.88 -2.79
N ASN A 60 -7.76 -4.90 -3.96
CA ASN A 60 -8.31 -4.33 -5.18
C ASN A 60 -9.40 -5.22 -5.80
N LEU A 61 -9.21 -6.54 -5.78
CA LEU A 61 -10.21 -7.48 -6.29
C LEU A 61 -11.48 -7.45 -5.46
N ALA A 62 -11.36 -7.43 -4.12
CA ALA A 62 -12.49 -7.36 -3.20
C ALA A 62 -13.27 -6.03 -3.35
N LEU A 63 -12.57 -4.92 -3.57
CA LEU A 63 -13.21 -3.63 -3.84
C LEU A 63 -13.94 -3.63 -5.18
N ASP A 64 -13.33 -4.13 -6.24
CA ASP A 64 -13.95 -4.22 -7.57
C ASP A 64 -15.17 -5.16 -7.57
N ALA A 65 -15.15 -6.21 -6.75
CA ALA A 65 -16.27 -7.12 -6.56
C ALA A 65 -17.40 -6.56 -5.67
N GLY A 66 -17.23 -5.35 -5.08
CA GLY A 66 -18.20 -4.75 -4.17
C GLY A 66 -18.23 -5.38 -2.76
N GLU A 67 -17.22 -6.15 -2.39
CA GLU A 67 -17.06 -6.72 -1.05
C GLU A 67 -16.53 -5.69 -0.05
N LEU A 68 -15.93 -4.60 -0.54
CA LEU A 68 -15.44 -3.45 0.20
C LEU A 68 -16.06 -2.18 -0.36
N ASP A 69 -16.11 -1.14 0.46
CA ASP A 69 -16.54 0.21 0.06
C ASP A 69 -15.34 1.10 -0.31
N ALA A 70 -14.18 0.80 0.27
CA ALA A 70 -12.89 1.45 -0.04
C ALA A 70 -11.72 0.51 0.29
N ASN A 71 -10.54 0.84 -0.22
CA ASN A 71 -9.30 0.29 0.31
C ASN A 71 -8.25 1.39 0.55
N TYR A 72 -7.29 1.10 1.43
CA TYR A 72 -6.23 2.02 1.77
C TYR A 72 -4.94 1.24 2.04
N PHE A 73 -4.03 1.15 1.04
CA PHE A 73 -2.78 0.40 1.17
C PHE A 73 -1.74 0.71 0.08
N GLN A 74 -2.12 1.32 -1.04
CA GLN A 74 -1.34 1.28 -2.28
C GLN A 74 -0.89 2.66 -2.75
N THR A 75 0.11 2.65 -3.62
CA THR A 75 0.56 3.83 -4.35
C THR A 75 -0.28 4.05 -5.61
N ILE A 76 -0.31 5.29 -6.09
CA ILE A 76 -1.00 5.63 -7.36
C ILE A 76 -0.48 4.78 -8.52
N PRO A 77 0.84 4.66 -8.78
CA PRO A 77 1.33 3.83 -9.88
C PRO A 77 0.94 2.35 -9.78
N TYR A 78 0.85 1.81 -8.55
CA TYR A 78 0.39 0.43 -8.35
C TYR A 78 -1.08 0.27 -8.74
N LEU A 79 -1.95 1.16 -8.29
CA LEU A 79 -3.37 1.12 -8.66
C LEU A 79 -3.56 1.27 -10.17
N GLU A 80 -2.88 2.23 -10.81
CA GLU A 80 -2.97 2.45 -12.25
C GLU A 80 -2.57 1.20 -13.05
N GLU A 81 -1.49 0.51 -12.63
CA GLU A 81 -1.07 -0.74 -13.27
C GLU A 81 -2.09 -1.86 -13.03
N MET A 82 -2.63 -2.00 -11.82
CA MET A 82 -3.68 -2.98 -11.51
C MET A 82 -4.95 -2.75 -12.32
N VAL A 83 -5.42 -1.50 -12.40
CA VAL A 83 -6.58 -1.12 -13.22
C VAL A 83 -6.34 -1.47 -14.68
N LYS A 84 -5.17 -1.10 -15.23
CA LYS A 84 -4.83 -1.34 -16.63
C LYS A 84 -4.66 -2.82 -16.95
N SER A 85 -3.90 -3.55 -16.14
CA SER A 85 -3.54 -4.95 -16.42
C SER A 85 -4.68 -5.94 -16.17
N ARG A 86 -5.59 -5.62 -15.24
CA ARG A 86 -6.70 -6.49 -14.84
C ARG A 86 -8.08 -6.00 -15.25
N GLY A 87 -8.18 -4.79 -15.82
CA GLY A 87 -9.46 -4.22 -16.25
C GLY A 87 -10.37 -3.82 -15.09
N LEU A 88 -9.82 -3.44 -13.92
CA LEU A 88 -10.60 -3.10 -12.75
C LEU A 88 -11.25 -1.71 -12.91
N ASN A 89 -12.42 -1.52 -12.29
CA ASN A 89 -13.13 -0.24 -12.29
C ASN A 89 -12.95 0.48 -10.95
N LEU A 90 -11.71 0.88 -10.65
CA LEU A 90 -11.34 1.53 -9.40
C LEU A 90 -10.81 2.94 -9.65
N HIS A 91 -11.07 3.85 -8.69
CA HIS A 91 -10.68 5.25 -8.77
C HIS A 91 -9.99 5.71 -7.49
N ILE A 92 -9.07 6.67 -7.63
CA ILE A 92 -8.39 7.31 -6.51
C ILE A 92 -9.36 8.31 -5.88
N LEU A 93 -9.56 8.20 -4.57
CA LEU A 93 -10.32 9.19 -3.80
C LEU A 93 -9.40 10.30 -3.27
N VAL A 94 -8.32 9.93 -2.61
CA VAL A 94 -7.40 10.87 -1.95
C VAL A 94 -6.04 10.24 -1.72
N SER A 95 -4.99 11.06 -1.69
CA SER A 95 -3.66 10.67 -1.22
C SER A 95 -3.54 11.01 0.26
N VAL A 96 -3.32 10.02 1.11
CA VAL A 96 -3.28 10.18 2.57
C VAL A 96 -1.87 10.48 3.06
N HIS A 97 -0.86 9.69 2.63
CA HIS A 97 0.54 9.85 3.03
C HIS A 97 1.48 9.31 1.95
N LEU A 98 2.77 9.55 2.14
CA LEU A 98 3.84 9.03 1.30
C LEU A 98 4.72 8.09 2.11
N GLU A 99 4.97 6.90 1.57
CA GLU A 99 5.92 5.93 2.13
C GLU A 99 7.22 5.94 1.33
N PRO A 100 8.32 6.46 1.90
CA PRO A 100 9.61 6.40 1.26
C PRO A 100 10.13 4.95 1.24
N MET A 101 10.68 4.53 0.09
CA MET A 101 11.32 3.24 -0.04
C MET A 101 12.80 3.34 0.28
N ALA A 102 13.35 2.36 0.98
CA ALA A 102 14.75 2.34 1.36
C ALA A 102 15.35 0.94 1.34
N LEU A 103 16.67 0.84 1.31
CA LEU A 103 17.41 -0.41 1.44
C LEU A 103 17.67 -0.71 2.93
N TYR A 104 17.23 -1.85 3.38
CA TYR A 104 17.37 -2.34 4.76
C TYR A 104 18.31 -3.53 4.85
N SER A 105 19.02 -3.67 5.95
CA SER A 105 19.84 -4.83 6.25
C SER A 105 19.96 -5.08 7.75
N LYS A 106 19.95 -6.35 8.14
CA LYS A 106 20.34 -6.81 9.48
C LYS A 106 21.82 -7.24 9.54
N LYS A 107 22.47 -7.44 8.37
CA LYS A 107 23.80 -8.05 8.25
C LYS A 107 24.93 -7.05 8.05
N VAL A 108 24.63 -5.90 7.41
CA VAL A 108 25.62 -4.86 7.13
C VAL A 108 25.08 -3.48 7.56
N LYS A 109 25.98 -2.57 7.92
CA LYS A 109 25.62 -1.23 8.40
C LYS A 109 25.78 -0.14 7.35
N ARG A 110 26.58 -0.37 6.31
CA ARG A 110 26.88 0.61 5.25
C ARG A 110 26.78 -0.04 3.88
N LEU A 111 26.43 0.72 2.87
CA LEU A 111 26.38 0.26 1.47
C LEU A 111 27.71 -0.34 0.99
N ALA A 112 28.82 0.26 1.43
CA ALA A 112 30.16 -0.22 1.09
C ALA A 112 30.44 -1.66 1.58
N ASP A 113 29.83 -2.04 2.70
CA ASP A 113 30.04 -3.34 3.35
C ASP A 113 29.25 -4.48 2.68
N ILE A 114 28.37 -4.18 1.73
CA ILE A 114 27.64 -5.21 0.96
C ILE A 114 28.67 -6.00 0.13
N PRO A 115 28.81 -7.32 0.37
CA PRO A 115 29.82 -8.12 -0.32
C PRO A 115 29.45 -8.40 -1.77
N ALA A 116 30.44 -8.74 -2.58
CA ALA A 116 30.19 -9.25 -3.92
C ALA A 116 29.38 -10.56 -3.86
N GLY A 117 28.42 -10.73 -4.77
CA GLY A 117 27.52 -11.88 -4.81
C GLY A 117 26.44 -11.89 -3.72
N ALA A 118 26.28 -10.77 -2.98
CA ALA A 118 25.25 -10.64 -1.96
C ALA A 118 23.84 -10.88 -2.53
N LYS A 119 22.99 -11.53 -1.74
CA LYS A 119 21.56 -11.65 -2.05
C LYS A 119 20.84 -10.36 -1.62
N VAL A 120 20.06 -9.78 -2.53
CA VAL A 120 19.23 -8.60 -2.29
C VAL A 120 17.80 -8.96 -2.67
N ALA A 121 16.87 -8.88 -1.70
CA ALA A 121 15.46 -9.08 -1.97
C ALA A 121 14.81 -7.77 -2.48
N VAL A 122 13.93 -7.91 -3.47
CA VAL A 122 13.15 -6.82 -4.06
C VAL A 122 11.69 -7.25 -4.19
N PRO A 123 10.73 -6.29 -4.24
CA PRO A 123 9.34 -6.63 -4.51
C PRO A 123 9.16 -7.35 -5.84
N SER A 124 8.21 -8.28 -5.92
CA SER A 124 7.88 -9.04 -7.14
C SER A 124 6.82 -8.36 -8.02
N ASP A 125 6.14 -7.33 -7.50
CA ASP A 125 5.18 -6.59 -8.34
C ASP A 125 5.88 -5.53 -9.20
N PRO A 126 5.42 -5.31 -10.44
CA PRO A 126 6.16 -4.52 -11.42
C PRO A 126 6.51 -3.11 -10.94
N THR A 127 5.58 -2.41 -10.31
CA THR A 127 5.79 -1.00 -9.93
C THR A 127 6.70 -0.83 -8.72
N ASN A 128 6.60 -1.70 -7.71
CA ASN A 128 7.48 -1.65 -6.54
C ASN A 128 8.85 -2.26 -6.85
N GLU A 129 8.95 -3.27 -7.73
CA GLU A 129 10.25 -3.75 -8.25
C GLU A 129 11.00 -2.59 -8.91
N GLY A 130 10.37 -1.88 -9.85
CA GLY A 130 10.99 -0.74 -10.52
C GLY A 130 11.42 0.37 -9.56
N ARG A 131 10.62 0.65 -8.51
CA ARG A 131 11.01 1.59 -7.43
C ARG A 131 12.23 1.09 -6.67
N ALA A 132 12.26 -0.18 -6.30
CA ALA A 132 13.37 -0.81 -5.59
C ALA A 132 14.67 -0.75 -6.42
N LEU A 133 14.58 -1.05 -7.71
CA LEU A 133 15.74 -0.95 -8.61
C LEU A 133 16.26 0.48 -8.72
N LYS A 134 15.38 1.49 -8.74
CA LYS A 134 15.80 2.90 -8.71
C LYS A 134 16.47 3.30 -7.39
N VAL A 135 16.04 2.76 -6.26
CA VAL A 135 16.75 2.94 -4.97
C VAL A 135 18.17 2.35 -5.05
N LEU A 136 18.31 1.15 -5.59
CA LEU A 136 19.62 0.49 -5.76
C LEU A 136 20.53 1.23 -6.77
N GLU A 137 19.96 1.77 -7.83
CA GLU A 137 20.67 2.61 -8.80
C GLU A 137 21.16 3.92 -8.16
N HIS A 138 20.28 4.61 -7.42
CA HIS A 138 20.64 5.82 -6.68
C HIS A 138 21.73 5.57 -5.64
N ALA A 139 21.72 4.39 -5.02
CA ALA A 139 22.75 3.92 -4.09
C ALA A 139 24.08 3.55 -4.79
N GLY A 140 24.16 3.59 -6.12
CA GLY A 140 25.35 3.23 -6.90
C GLY A 140 25.66 1.74 -6.91
N LEU A 141 24.71 0.89 -6.55
CA LEU A 141 24.88 -0.57 -6.49
C LEU A 141 24.66 -1.24 -7.85
N ILE A 142 23.82 -0.66 -8.69
CA ILE A 142 23.51 -1.11 -10.05
C ILE A 142 23.41 0.10 -10.99
N LYS A 143 23.29 -0.16 -12.30
CA LYS A 143 22.86 0.79 -13.31
C LYS A 143 21.76 0.16 -14.15
N LEU A 144 20.66 0.87 -14.34
CA LEU A 144 19.58 0.50 -15.23
C LEU A 144 19.85 1.00 -16.65
N LYS A 145 19.18 0.40 -17.64
CA LYS A 145 19.20 0.91 -19.02
C LYS A 145 18.64 2.33 -19.08
N ASP A 146 19.05 3.07 -20.10
CA ASP A 146 18.50 4.40 -20.36
C ASP A 146 16.99 4.32 -20.58
N GLY A 147 16.28 5.31 -20.02
CA GLY A 147 14.81 5.35 -20.10
C GLY A 147 14.08 4.37 -19.16
N ALA A 148 14.76 3.77 -18.18
CA ALA A 148 14.13 2.92 -17.17
C ALA A 148 13.01 3.66 -16.42
N THR A 149 11.86 3.00 -16.29
CA THR A 149 10.64 3.49 -15.65
C THR A 149 10.34 2.72 -14.35
N LEU A 150 9.19 2.97 -13.73
CA LEU A 150 8.71 2.17 -12.60
C LEU A 150 8.27 0.75 -13.00
N LEU A 151 8.13 0.47 -14.29
CA LEU A 151 7.84 -0.88 -14.81
C LEU A 151 9.09 -1.64 -15.25
N SER A 152 10.28 -1.09 -14.96
CA SER A 152 11.55 -1.78 -15.24
C SER A 152 11.81 -2.89 -14.22
N GLY A 153 12.26 -4.03 -14.72
CA GLY A 153 12.58 -5.21 -13.91
C GLY A 153 14.09 -5.50 -13.86
N ILE A 154 14.46 -6.59 -13.18
CA ILE A 154 15.86 -7.07 -13.04
C ILE A 154 16.54 -7.21 -14.41
N GLY A 155 15.80 -7.59 -15.46
CA GLY A 155 16.30 -7.71 -16.83
C GLY A 155 16.79 -6.39 -17.44
N ASP A 156 16.44 -5.25 -16.86
CA ASP A 156 16.84 -3.93 -17.31
C ASP A 156 18.15 -3.41 -16.65
N ILE A 157 18.78 -4.23 -15.80
CA ILE A 157 20.07 -3.92 -15.19
C ILE A 157 21.19 -4.09 -16.21
N VAL A 158 21.85 -3.00 -16.57
CA VAL A 158 22.98 -3.01 -17.53
C VAL A 158 24.35 -3.06 -16.83
N SER A 159 24.42 -2.74 -15.53
CA SER A 159 25.63 -2.85 -14.73
C SER A 159 25.33 -3.32 -13.33
N ASN A 160 26.08 -4.33 -12.88
CA ASN A 160 25.99 -4.91 -11.55
C ASN A 160 27.41 -5.27 -11.08
N PRO A 161 28.22 -4.27 -10.70
CA PRO A 161 29.64 -4.47 -10.43
C PRO A 161 29.91 -5.40 -9.24
N LYS A 162 29.02 -5.43 -8.27
CA LYS A 162 29.11 -6.35 -7.12
C LYS A 162 28.51 -7.74 -7.40
N LYS A 163 28.00 -8.01 -8.60
CA LYS A 163 27.35 -9.28 -8.97
C LYS A 163 26.26 -9.68 -7.97
N LEU A 164 25.45 -8.71 -7.53
CA LEU A 164 24.33 -8.92 -6.62
C LEU A 164 23.36 -9.96 -7.21
N LYS A 165 22.83 -10.80 -6.36
CA LYS A 165 21.84 -11.82 -6.72
C LYS A 165 20.47 -11.33 -6.23
N PHE A 166 19.57 -11.08 -7.14
CA PHE A 166 18.24 -10.60 -6.80
C PHE A 166 17.31 -11.76 -6.46
N VAL A 167 16.43 -11.52 -5.46
CA VAL A 167 15.38 -12.43 -5.04
C VAL A 167 14.08 -11.64 -5.04
N GLU A 168 13.20 -11.94 -5.98
CA GLU A 168 11.89 -11.30 -6.08
C GLU A 168 10.92 -11.97 -5.10
N LEU A 169 10.30 -11.19 -4.25
CA LEU A 169 9.36 -11.66 -3.22
C LEU A 169 8.11 -10.77 -3.19
N GLU A 170 6.99 -11.36 -2.80
CA GLU A 170 5.81 -10.60 -2.44
C GLU A 170 6.18 -9.51 -1.42
N PRO A 171 5.76 -8.24 -1.61
CA PRO A 171 6.18 -7.12 -0.76
C PRO A 171 5.98 -7.37 0.75
N ALA A 172 4.85 -7.98 1.12
CA ALA A 172 4.55 -8.31 2.52
C ALA A 172 5.55 -9.29 3.17
N LEU A 173 6.34 -10.04 2.38
CA LEU A 173 7.33 -10.99 2.86
C LEU A 173 8.73 -10.39 3.04
N LEU A 174 9.01 -9.22 2.44
CA LEU A 174 10.34 -8.60 2.46
C LEU A 174 10.90 -8.35 3.86
N PRO A 175 10.12 -7.88 4.87
CA PRO A 175 10.65 -7.71 6.23
C PRO A 175 11.16 -9.00 6.85
N ARG A 176 10.50 -10.13 6.56
CA ARG A 176 10.91 -11.46 7.06
C ARG A 176 12.12 -12.01 6.34
N ALA A 177 12.28 -11.67 5.06
CA ALA A 177 13.42 -12.12 4.25
C ALA A 177 14.77 -11.55 4.72
N LEU A 178 14.78 -10.48 5.54
CA LEU A 178 16.02 -9.87 6.05
C LEU A 178 16.91 -10.83 6.87
N ASP A 179 16.38 -11.93 7.37
CA ASP A 179 17.16 -12.95 8.05
C ASP A 179 17.95 -13.84 7.04
N ASP A 180 17.43 -14.03 5.84
CA ASP A 180 17.96 -14.93 4.82
C ASP A 180 18.82 -14.21 3.77
N VAL A 181 18.54 -12.94 3.48
CA VAL A 181 19.27 -12.15 2.49
C VAL A 181 20.25 -11.17 3.15
N THR A 182 21.12 -10.57 2.34
CA THR A 182 22.07 -9.54 2.83
C THR A 182 21.36 -8.21 3.04
N ALA A 183 20.44 -7.87 2.14
CA ALA A 183 19.63 -6.66 2.22
C ALA A 183 18.29 -6.86 1.48
N ALA A 184 17.32 -5.98 1.74
CA ALA A 184 16.05 -5.92 1.04
C ALA A 184 15.62 -4.47 0.82
N VAL A 185 14.87 -4.20 -0.25
CA VAL A 185 14.26 -2.89 -0.53
C VAL A 185 12.77 -2.99 -0.38
#